data_de143657cbb95a758e385bcd61de0b94
#
_entry.id   de143657cbb95a758e385bcd61de0b94
#
_cell.length_a   1.000
_cell.length_b   1.000
_cell.length_c   1.000
_cell.angle_alpha   90.00
_cell.angle_beta   90.00
_cell.angle_gamma   90.00
#
_symmetry.space_group_name_H-M   'P 1'
#
loop_
_entity.id
_entity.type
_entity.pdbx_description
1 polymer ?
#
loop_
_entity_poly.entity_id
_entity_poly.type
_entity_poly.pdbx_seq_one_letter_code
_entity_poly.pdbx_strand_id
1 'polypeptide(L)'
;MKVGFLGMGVMGLPMAKNLVKKSGHEIVGFDVADKRLEEFAAAGGTAVKDADEIYKTCDIIMQILPTHAIIRDSVEKAIKFGKPGRIIVDLSSTAPHIIQEMYEDAKKAGMFLLDSPISGGNPMAIAGTLAIMTGGDKEAFEKVKPLLECLGNPVYTGSAGSGSVTKLVNNIIAGAYMVVMAEGYAFAAKAGIDLQTTFEATRGGFAGGPAYDNKVPKII
;
A
#
# COMPACT_ATOMS: atom_id res chain seq x y z
N MET A 1 -19.56 -1.37 9.97
CA MET A 1 -18.37 -2.13 10.38
C MET A 1 -17.35 -1.17 10.96
N LYS A 2 -16.51 -1.65 11.87
CA LYS A 2 -15.40 -0.90 12.41
C LYS A 2 -14.10 -1.38 11.72
N VAL A 3 -13.40 -0.45 11.07
CA VAL A 3 -12.17 -0.74 10.31
C VAL A 3 -10.99 -0.10 11.03
N GLY A 4 -10.03 -0.92 11.42
CA GLY A 4 -8.76 -0.47 11.99
C GLY A 4 -7.74 -0.11 10.91
N PHE A 5 -6.96 0.95 11.12
CA PHE A 5 -5.87 1.31 10.24
C PHE A 5 -4.59 1.58 11.06
N LEU A 6 -3.54 0.82 10.77
CA LEU A 6 -2.26 0.85 11.48
C LEU A 6 -1.15 1.37 10.57
N GLY A 7 -0.46 2.42 11.04
CA GLY A 7 0.63 3.06 10.29
C GLY A 7 0.15 4.22 9.43
N MET A 8 0.44 5.45 9.88
CA MET A 8 0.05 6.69 9.20
C MET A 8 1.26 7.50 8.74
N GLY A 9 2.26 6.81 8.20
CA GLY A 9 3.40 7.43 7.55
C GLY A 9 3.00 8.19 6.27
N VAL A 10 3.99 8.49 5.42
CA VAL A 10 3.81 9.24 4.15
C VAL A 10 2.73 8.62 3.25
N MET A 11 2.61 7.30 3.23
CA MET A 11 1.60 6.59 2.43
C MET A 11 0.32 6.34 3.22
N GLY A 12 0.42 5.93 4.48
CA GLY A 12 -0.72 5.48 5.28
C GLY A 12 -1.71 6.58 5.64
N LEU A 13 -1.22 7.77 6.02
CA LEU A 13 -2.10 8.87 6.40
C LEU A 13 -3.07 9.31 5.28
N PRO A 14 -2.64 9.58 4.03
CA PRO A 14 -3.57 9.88 2.95
C PRO A 14 -4.53 8.73 2.64
N MET A 15 -4.08 7.48 2.76
CA MET A 15 -4.94 6.31 2.59
C MET A 15 -6.02 6.26 3.67
N ALA A 16 -5.65 6.41 4.96
CA ALA A 16 -6.59 6.45 6.06
C ALA A 16 -7.61 7.59 5.90
N LYS A 17 -7.17 8.78 5.47
CA LYS A 17 -8.07 9.91 5.15
C LYS A 17 -9.04 9.60 4.00
N ASN A 18 -8.60 8.88 2.98
CA ASN A 18 -9.48 8.43 1.90
C ASN A 18 -10.54 7.44 2.40
N LEU A 19 -10.19 6.51 3.30
CA LEU A 19 -11.16 5.61 3.92
C LEU A 19 -12.20 6.37 4.72
N VAL A 20 -11.80 7.32 5.57
CA VAL A 20 -12.72 8.19 6.32
C VAL A 20 -13.70 8.90 5.39
N LYS A 21 -13.17 9.47 4.30
CA LYS A 21 -13.99 10.26 3.36
C LYS A 21 -14.95 9.44 2.51
N LYS A 22 -14.56 8.21 2.12
CA LYS A 22 -15.22 7.50 1.02
C LYS A 22 -15.91 6.21 1.45
N SER A 23 -15.49 5.56 2.55
CA SER A 23 -15.96 4.21 2.86
C SER A 23 -17.33 4.13 3.51
N GLY A 24 -17.79 5.20 4.16
CA GLY A 24 -19.02 5.20 4.97
C GLY A 24 -18.91 4.36 6.25
N HIS A 25 -17.71 3.97 6.67
CA HIS A 25 -17.43 3.17 7.85
C HIS A 25 -16.71 3.97 8.94
N GLU A 26 -16.80 3.50 10.19
CA GLU A 26 -15.98 4.03 11.27
C GLU A 26 -14.53 3.57 11.06
N ILE A 27 -13.61 4.51 10.90
CA ILE A 27 -12.17 4.23 10.73
C ILE A 27 -11.47 4.60 12.04
N VAL A 28 -10.90 3.57 12.67
CA VAL A 28 -10.12 3.71 13.90
C VAL A 28 -8.64 3.58 13.55
N GLY A 29 -7.84 4.55 13.94
CA GLY A 29 -6.46 4.62 13.47
C GLY A 29 -5.44 4.76 14.60
N PHE A 30 -4.27 4.13 14.39
CA PHE A 30 -3.12 4.22 15.27
C PHE A 30 -1.82 4.48 14.49
N ASP A 31 -1.00 5.35 15.06
CA ASP A 31 0.40 5.56 14.68
C ASP A 31 1.19 5.91 15.93
N VAL A 32 2.50 5.65 15.92
CA VAL A 32 3.41 6.02 17.03
C VAL A 32 3.68 7.53 17.09
N ALA A 33 3.39 8.28 16.03
CA ALA A 33 3.59 9.71 15.94
C ALA A 33 2.28 10.47 16.24
N ASP A 34 2.20 11.13 17.39
CA ASP A 34 1.02 11.90 17.82
C ASP A 34 0.53 12.88 16.76
N LYS A 35 1.43 13.59 16.09
CA LYS A 35 1.08 14.52 15.01
C LYS A 35 0.26 13.85 13.89
N ARG A 36 0.56 12.58 13.57
CA ARG A 36 -0.19 11.83 12.55
C ARG A 36 -1.60 11.49 13.03
N LEU A 37 -1.73 11.16 14.31
CA LEU A 37 -3.03 10.92 14.95
C LEU A 37 -3.89 12.18 14.97
N GLU A 38 -3.31 13.34 15.27
CA GLU A 38 -4.00 14.63 15.21
C GLU A 38 -4.49 14.95 13.79
N GLU A 39 -3.62 14.80 12.79
CA GLU A 39 -3.98 15.00 11.38
C GLU A 39 -5.06 14.04 10.88
N PHE A 40 -5.09 12.82 11.40
CA PHE A 40 -6.11 11.82 11.10
C PHE A 40 -7.44 12.15 11.78
N ALA A 41 -7.42 12.51 13.06
CA ALA A 41 -8.61 12.93 13.80
C ALA A 41 -9.25 14.19 13.19
N ALA A 42 -8.43 15.17 12.78
CA ALA A 42 -8.91 16.36 12.07
C ALA A 42 -9.61 16.06 10.74
N ALA A 43 -9.33 14.90 10.14
CA ALA A 43 -10.01 14.42 8.93
C ALA A 43 -11.30 13.62 9.24
N GLY A 44 -11.68 13.47 10.51
CA GLY A 44 -12.89 12.75 10.94
C GLY A 44 -12.65 11.29 11.31
N GLY A 45 -11.41 10.83 11.41
CA GLY A 45 -11.08 9.49 11.90
C GLY A 45 -11.08 9.40 13.43
N THR A 46 -11.27 8.22 13.96
CA THR A 46 -11.17 7.95 15.39
C THR A 46 -9.74 7.54 15.75
N ALA A 47 -8.95 8.48 16.27
CA ALA A 47 -7.57 8.20 16.68
C ALA A 47 -7.53 7.53 18.06
N VAL A 48 -6.75 6.46 18.19
CA VAL A 48 -6.51 5.77 19.47
C VAL A 48 -5.04 5.89 19.87
N LYS A 49 -4.76 5.85 21.17
CA LYS A 49 -3.40 5.93 21.73
C LYS A 49 -2.77 4.57 21.99
N ASP A 50 -3.56 3.51 21.89
CA ASP A 50 -3.12 2.14 22.06
C ASP A 50 -3.60 1.30 20.85
N ALA A 51 -2.67 0.69 20.14
CA ALA A 51 -2.97 -0.19 19.00
C ALA A 51 -3.84 -1.40 19.43
N ASP A 52 -3.77 -1.82 20.67
CA ASP A 52 -4.56 -2.93 21.20
C ASP A 52 -6.06 -2.67 21.11
N GLU A 53 -6.50 -1.42 21.14
CA GLU A 53 -7.91 -1.07 20.93
C GLU A 53 -8.39 -1.51 19.54
N ILE A 54 -7.53 -1.32 18.50
CA ILE A 54 -7.84 -1.76 17.14
C ILE A 54 -7.95 -3.28 17.08
N TYR A 55 -6.96 -3.99 17.64
CA TYR A 55 -6.96 -5.45 17.64
C TYR A 55 -8.16 -6.06 18.39
N LYS A 56 -8.66 -5.39 19.44
CA LYS A 56 -9.80 -5.86 20.23
C LYS A 56 -11.15 -5.54 19.59
N THR A 57 -11.28 -4.43 18.86
CA THR A 57 -12.60 -3.89 18.51
C THR A 57 -12.92 -3.89 17.01
N CYS A 58 -11.92 -3.94 16.12
CA CYS A 58 -12.16 -3.80 14.69
C CYS A 58 -12.45 -5.16 14.00
N ASP A 59 -13.38 -5.16 13.06
CA ASP A 59 -13.74 -6.33 12.26
C ASP A 59 -12.74 -6.58 11.12
N ILE A 60 -12.24 -5.51 10.54
CA ILE A 60 -11.20 -5.51 9.49
C ILE A 60 -10.03 -4.68 10.01
N ILE A 61 -8.81 -5.18 9.82
CA ILE A 61 -7.57 -4.46 10.16
C ILE A 61 -6.75 -4.27 8.89
N MET A 62 -6.53 -3.03 8.51
CA MET A 62 -5.64 -2.64 7.42
C MET A 62 -4.35 -2.08 8.01
N GLN A 63 -3.20 -2.48 7.47
CA GLN A 63 -1.92 -2.02 7.99
C GLN A 63 -0.95 -1.67 6.86
N ILE A 64 -0.10 -0.66 7.11
CA ILE A 64 1.04 -0.32 6.26
C ILE A 64 2.22 0.06 7.16
N LEU A 65 3.08 -0.90 7.41
CA LEU A 65 4.10 -0.86 8.45
C LEU A 65 5.52 -1.01 7.86
N PRO A 66 6.55 -0.49 8.54
CA PRO A 66 7.86 -0.27 7.93
C PRO A 66 8.76 -1.50 7.86
N THR A 67 8.58 -2.51 8.71
CA THR A 67 9.47 -3.68 8.79
C THR A 67 8.72 -4.98 8.95
N HIS A 68 9.30 -6.08 8.44
CA HIS A 68 8.72 -7.42 8.57
C HIS A 68 8.45 -7.83 10.03
N ALA A 69 9.32 -7.44 10.97
CA ALA A 69 9.14 -7.74 12.39
C ALA A 69 7.91 -7.05 12.96
N ILE A 70 7.70 -5.76 12.67
CA ILE A 70 6.53 -5.00 13.12
C ILE A 70 5.26 -5.50 12.44
N ILE A 71 5.31 -5.87 11.15
CA ILE A 71 4.19 -6.45 10.42
C ILE A 71 3.77 -7.77 11.05
N ARG A 72 4.72 -8.67 11.36
CA ARG A 72 4.46 -9.96 11.99
C ARG A 72 3.85 -9.78 13.40
N ASP A 73 4.45 -8.95 14.24
CA ASP A 73 3.91 -8.65 15.59
C ASP A 73 2.47 -8.13 15.51
N SER A 74 2.19 -7.25 14.55
CA SER A 74 0.83 -6.75 14.33
C SER A 74 -0.16 -7.84 13.92
N VAL A 75 0.23 -8.74 13.01
CA VAL A 75 -0.61 -9.87 12.59
C VAL A 75 -0.83 -10.85 13.76
N GLU A 76 0.21 -11.17 14.52
CA GLU A 76 0.12 -12.03 15.72
C GLU A 76 -0.85 -11.43 16.76
N LYS A 77 -0.78 -10.13 17.01
CA LYS A 77 -1.73 -9.43 17.89
C LYS A 77 -3.16 -9.44 17.32
N ALA A 78 -3.31 -9.22 16.01
CA ALA A 78 -4.61 -9.29 15.36
C ALA A 78 -5.24 -10.70 15.47
N ILE A 79 -4.42 -11.75 15.43
CA ILE A 79 -4.85 -13.14 15.65
C ILE A 79 -5.19 -13.34 17.13
N LYS A 80 -4.30 -12.94 18.06
CA LYS A 80 -4.45 -13.15 19.50
C LYS A 80 -5.72 -12.52 20.06
N PHE A 81 -6.06 -11.31 19.65
CA PHE A 81 -7.22 -10.56 20.13
C PHE A 81 -8.45 -10.70 19.22
N GLY A 82 -8.30 -11.40 18.11
CA GLY A 82 -9.33 -11.51 17.12
C GLY A 82 -10.34 -12.62 17.36
N LYS A 83 -11.28 -12.70 16.44
CA LYS A 83 -12.30 -13.76 16.39
C LYS A 83 -12.34 -14.35 14.97
N PRO A 84 -12.81 -15.57 14.80
CA PRO A 84 -12.99 -16.16 13.47
C PRO A 84 -13.78 -15.25 12.54
N GLY A 85 -13.37 -15.20 11.27
CA GLY A 85 -13.95 -14.34 10.24
C GLY A 85 -13.32 -12.96 10.12
N ARG A 86 -12.41 -12.54 11.04
CA ARG A 86 -11.66 -11.28 10.91
C ARG A 86 -10.82 -11.29 9.63
N ILE A 87 -10.73 -10.13 8.97
CA ILE A 87 -9.86 -9.95 7.79
C ILE A 87 -8.73 -8.98 8.15
N ILE A 88 -7.51 -9.41 7.89
CA ILE A 88 -6.29 -8.62 8.03
C ILE A 88 -5.79 -8.31 6.62
N VAL A 89 -5.54 -7.04 6.31
CA VAL A 89 -5.07 -6.57 5.00
C VAL A 89 -3.72 -5.90 5.17
N ASP A 90 -2.65 -6.56 4.72
CA ASP A 90 -1.31 -6.00 4.74
C ASP A 90 -1.04 -5.22 3.43
N LEU A 91 -1.01 -3.91 3.52
CA LEU A 91 -0.71 -2.98 2.42
C LEU A 91 0.80 -2.69 2.30
N SER A 92 1.60 -3.32 3.15
CA SER A 92 3.05 -3.15 3.20
C SER A 92 3.75 -3.91 2.05
N SER A 93 5.05 -3.65 1.88
CA SER A 93 5.88 -4.44 0.97
C SER A 93 6.56 -5.57 1.75
N THR A 94 5.87 -6.68 1.90
CA THR A 94 6.30 -7.84 2.68
C THR A 94 6.81 -8.95 1.75
N ALA A 95 7.85 -9.68 2.19
CA ALA A 95 8.38 -10.79 1.41
C ALA A 95 7.34 -11.93 1.28
N PRO A 96 7.19 -12.55 0.09
CA PRO A 96 6.14 -13.54 -0.15
C PRO A 96 6.12 -14.71 0.83
N HIS A 97 7.29 -15.23 1.22
CA HIS A 97 7.39 -16.34 2.18
C HIS A 97 6.90 -15.94 3.58
N ILE A 98 7.17 -14.71 4.01
CA ILE A 98 6.68 -14.18 5.29
C ILE A 98 5.14 -14.06 5.27
N ILE A 99 4.58 -13.59 4.16
CA ILE A 99 3.12 -13.56 3.97
C ILE A 99 2.53 -14.97 4.08
N GLN A 100 3.14 -15.96 3.42
CA GLN A 100 2.64 -17.33 3.44
C GLN A 100 2.64 -17.92 4.85
N GLU A 101 3.70 -17.69 5.64
CA GLU A 101 3.74 -18.09 7.05
C GLU A 101 2.62 -17.46 7.87
N MET A 102 2.49 -16.13 7.80
CA MET A 102 1.44 -15.39 8.54
C MET A 102 0.03 -15.77 8.08
N TYR A 103 -0.15 -16.07 6.79
CA TYR A 103 -1.41 -16.55 6.24
C TYR A 103 -1.84 -17.88 6.86
N GLU A 104 -0.91 -18.84 6.97
CA GLU A 104 -1.22 -20.14 7.58
C GLU A 104 -1.58 -19.99 9.07
N ASP A 105 -0.95 -19.05 9.79
CA ASP A 105 -1.28 -18.78 11.20
C ASP A 105 -2.65 -18.12 11.34
N ALA A 106 -2.98 -17.14 10.50
CA ALA A 106 -4.31 -16.54 10.47
C ALA A 106 -5.40 -17.58 10.13
N LYS A 107 -5.15 -18.43 9.15
CA LYS A 107 -6.05 -19.51 8.72
C LYS A 107 -6.32 -20.52 9.83
N LYS A 108 -5.30 -20.96 10.58
CA LYS A 108 -5.46 -21.82 11.76
C LYS A 108 -6.37 -21.20 12.82
N ALA A 109 -6.36 -19.87 12.95
CA ALA A 109 -7.22 -19.13 13.84
C ALA A 109 -8.64 -18.84 13.27
N GLY A 110 -8.95 -19.33 12.06
CA GLY A 110 -10.21 -19.09 11.37
C GLY A 110 -10.35 -17.66 10.83
N MET A 111 -9.24 -16.97 10.59
CA MET A 111 -9.17 -15.60 10.08
C MET A 111 -8.58 -15.57 8.68
N PHE A 112 -8.70 -14.42 8.03
CA PHE A 112 -8.16 -14.18 6.68
C PHE A 112 -7.01 -13.18 6.73
N LEU A 113 -5.94 -13.48 6.00
CA LEU A 113 -4.86 -12.53 5.72
C LEU A 113 -4.78 -12.29 4.20
N LEU A 114 -4.84 -11.04 3.79
CA LEU A 114 -4.63 -10.61 2.40
C LEU A 114 -3.34 -9.79 2.32
N ASP A 115 -2.46 -10.14 1.40
CA ASP A 115 -1.32 -9.32 1.01
C ASP A 115 -1.73 -8.40 -0.13
N SER A 116 -1.75 -7.10 0.14
CA SER A 116 -2.29 -6.08 -0.76
C SER A 116 -1.31 -4.92 -0.99
N PRO A 117 -0.05 -5.19 -1.35
CA PRO A 117 0.93 -4.14 -1.56
C PRO A 117 0.49 -3.15 -2.64
N ILE A 118 0.95 -1.91 -2.48
CA ILE A 118 0.53 -0.76 -3.27
C ILE A 118 1.63 -0.22 -4.17
N SER A 119 1.25 0.44 -5.26
CA SER A 119 2.14 1.17 -6.15
C SER A 119 1.50 2.48 -6.63
N GLY A 120 2.33 3.56 -6.78
CA GLY A 120 1.89 4.87 -7.27
C GLY A 120 2.51 6.05 -6.52
N GLY A 121 3.06 5.81 -5.32
CA GLY A 121 3.67 6.85 -4.49
C GLY A 121 2.67 7.80 -3.84
N ASN A 122 3.18 8.79 -3.12
CA ASN A 122 2.38 9.68 -2.30
C ASN A 122 1.29 10.47 -3.08
N PRO A 123 1.53 11.02 -4.29
CA PRO A 123 0.49 11.71 -5.05
C PRO A 123 -0.71 10.82 -5.36
N MET A 124 -0.49 9.55 -5.73
CA MET A 124 -1.57 8.61 -6.01
C MET A 124 -2.25 8.13 -4.72
N ALA A 125 -1.54 8.06 -3.59
CA ALA A 125 -2.14 7.79 -2.29
C ALA A 125 -3.10 8.90 -1.86
N ILE A 126 -2.73 10.17 -2.08
CA ILE A 126 -3.60 11.33 -1.82
C ILE A 126 -4.83 11.30 -2.73
N ALA A 127 -4.64 11.05 -4.01
CA ALA A 127 -5.73 11.00 -5.00
C ALA A 127 -6.66 9.78 -4.81
N GLY A 128 -6.19 8.72 -4.13
CA GLY A 128 -6.91 7.45 -4.02
C GLY A 128 -6.97 6.69 -5.35
N THR A 129 -5.83 6.66 -6.04
CA THR A 129 -5.68 6.04 -7.38
C THR A 129 -4.52 5.04 -7.43
N LEU A 130 -4.13 4.49 -6.27
CA LEU A 130 -3.06 3.50 -6.16
C LEU A 130 -3.38 2.24 -6.98
N ALA A 131 -2.36 1.63 -7.58
CA ALA A 131 -2.45 0.24 -8.00
C ALA A 131 -2.28 -0.64 -6.76
N ILE A 132 -3.21 -1.58 -6.54
CA ILE A 132 -3.26 -2.46 -5.37
C ILE A 132 -3.28 -3.91 -5.87
N MET A 133 -2.30 -4.71 -5.47
CA MET A 133 -2.10 -6.09 -5.94
C MET A 133 -2.46 -7.04 -4.79
N THR A 134 -3.64 -7.67 -4.83
CA THR A 134 -4.14 -8.41 -3.68
C THR A 134 -4.09 -9.93 -3.88
N GLY A 135 -3.34 -10.61 -3.03
CA GLY A 135 -3.32 -12.06 -2.89
C GLY A 135 -4.01 -12.54 -1.61
N GLY A 136 -4.41 -13.81 -1.60
CA GLY A 136 -5.09 -14.46 -0.48
C GLY A 136 -6.43 -15.08 -0.85
N ASP A 137 -7.33 -15.23 0.11
CA ASP A 137 -8.65 -15.81 -0.12
C ASP A 137 -9.53 -14.87 -0.95
N LYS A 138 -10.05 -15.37 -2.06
CA LYS A 138 -10.90 -14.58 -2.97
C LYS A 138 -12.16 -14.06 -2.28
N GLU A 139 -12.77 -14.85 -1.41
CA GLU A 139 -13.95 -14.44 -0.64
C GLU A 139 -13.65 -13.24 0.28
N ALA A 140 -12.50 -13.29 0.97
CA ALA A 140 -12.05 -12.19 1.81
C ALA A 140 -11.73 -10.94 0.97
N PHE A 141 -11.11 -11.12 -0.20
CA PHE A 141 -10.87 -10.02 -1.15
C PHE A 141 -12.17 -9.34 -1.56
N GLU A 142 -13.18 -10.08 -2.00
CA GLU A 142 -14.46 -9.48 -2.42
C GLU A 142 -15.15 -8.70 -1.28
N LYS A 143 -15.01 -9.16 -0.03
CA LYS A 143 -15.54 -8.44 1.15
C LYS A 143 -14.84 -7.10 1.41
N VAL A 144 -13.53 -7.01 1.20
CA VAL A 144 -12.75 -5.78 1.46
C VAL A 144 -12.55 -4.92 0.21
N LYS A 145 -12.89 -5.43 -0.97
CA LYS A 145 -12.74 -4.72 -2.24
C LYS A 145 -13.32 -3.30 -2.22
N PRO A 146 -14.53 -3.04 -1.68
CA PRO A 146 -15.06 -1.67 -1.59
C PRO A 146 -14.21 -0.73 -0.74
N LEU A 147 -13.51 -1.24 0.29
CA LEU A 147 -12.56 -0.47 1.09
C LEU A 147 -11.28 -0.17 0.29
N LEU A 148 -10.77 -1.17 -0.42
CA LEU A 148 -9.58 -1.02 -1.27
C LEU A 148 -9.85 -0.04 -2.43
N GLU A 149 -11.05 -0.03 -3.00
CA GLU A 149 -11.49 0.92 -4.04
C GLU A 149 -11.50 2.38 -3.55
N CYS A 150 -11.61 2.63 -2.25
CA CYS A 150 -11.40 3.97 -1.68
C CYS A 150 -9.95 4.44 -1.83
N LEU A 151 -9.01 3.52 -1.95
CA LEU A 151 -7.56 3.76 -2.01
C LEU A 151 -7.01 3.74 -3.44
N GLY A 152 -7.68 3.03 -4.35
CA GLY A 152 -7.22 2.90 -5.73
C GLY A 152 -7.91 1.80 -6.53
N ASN A 153 -7.16 1.15 -7.39
CA ASN A 153 -7.63 0.06 -8.23
C ASN A 153 -7.10 -1.30 -7.72
N PRO A 154 -7.89 -2.05 -6.94
CA PRO A 154 -7.50 -3.37 -6.46
C PRO A 154 -7.67 -4.44 -7.54
N VAL A 155 -6.61 -5.21 -7.74
CA VAL A 155 -6.61 -6.38 -8.64
C VAL A 155 -6.30 -7.62 -7.81
N TYR A 156 -7.18 -8.63 -7.91
CA TYR A 156 -6.92 -9.94 -7.32
C TYR A 156 -5.87 -10.70 -8.14
N THR A 157 -4.80 -11.10 -7.48
CA THR A 157 -3.63 -11.72 -8.14
C THR A 157 -3.48 -13.21 -7.88
N GLY A 158 -4.31 -13.79 -7.00
CA GLY A 158 -4.29 -15.22 -6.70
C GLY A 158 -4.14 -15.54 -5.20
N SER A 159 -3.51 -16.67 -4.90
CA SER A 159 -3.30 -17.14 -3.52
C SER A 159 -2.39 -16.23 -2.69
N ALA A 160 -2.30 -16.49 -1.38
CA ALA A 160 -1.46 -15.74 -0.45
C ALA A 160 0.00 -15.64 -0.92
N GLY A 161 0.54 -14.42 -0.88
CA GLY A 161 1.86 -14.07 -1.39
C GLY A 161 1.89 -13.64 -2.86
N SER A 162 0.81 -13.86 -3.64
CA SER A 162 0.78 -13.47 -5.05
C SER A 162 0.76 -11.95 -5.26
N GLY A 163 0.15 -11.18 -4.35
CA GLY A 163 0.22 -9.73 -4.34
C GLY A 163 1.66 -9.25 -4.16
N SER A 164 2.36 -9.83 -3.18
CA SER A 164 3.76 -9.54 -2.90
C SER A 164 4.68 -9.90 -4.08
N VAL A 165 4.48 -11.05 -4.71
CA VAL A 165 5.21 -11.43 -5.94
C VAL A 165 4.94 -10.43 -7.06
N THR A 166 3.68 -10.06 -7.29
CA THR A 166 3.30 -9.07 -8.31
C THR A 166 3.94 -7.70 -8.02
N LYS A 167 4.02 -7.31 -6.73
CA LYS A 167 4.74 -6.10 -6.32
C LYS A 167 6.25 -6.18 -6.61
N LEU A 168 6.88 -7.33 -6.43
CA LEU A 168 8.29 -7.52 -6.80
C LEU A 168 8.48 -7.36 -8.31
N VAL A 169 7.60 -7.92 -9.14
CA VAL A 169 7.61 -7.71 -10.59
C VAL A 169 7.53 -6.22 -10.93
N ASN A 170 6.55 -5.52 -10.33
CA ASN A 170 6.43 -4.07 -10.50
C ASN A 170 7.73 -3.33 -10.12
N ASN A 171 8.36 -3.70 -9.01
CA ASN A 171 9.56 -3.02 -8.52
C ASN A 171 10.79 -3.32 -9.39
N ILE A 172 10.93 -4.54 -9.92
CA ILE A 172 11.98 -4.90 -10.89
C ILE A 172 11.85 -4.03 -12.14
N ILE A 173 10.65 -3.96 -12.72
CA ILE A 173 10.39 -3.16 -13.94
C ILE A 173 10.65 -1.67 -13.67
N ALA A 174 10.11 -1.14 -12.57
CA ALA A 174 10.26 0.27 -12.22
C ALA A 174 11.72 0.64 -11.93
N GLY A 175 12.46 -0.23 -11.25
CA GLY A 175 13.89 -0.04 -10.97
C GLY A 175 14.74 -0.06 -12.25
N ALA A 176 14.54 -1.06 -13.11
CA ALA A 176 15.24 -1.15 -14.40
C ALA A 176 14.92 0.07 -15.28
N TYR A 177 13.67 0.50 -15.30
CA TYR A 177 13.26 1.67 -16.08
C TYR A 177 13.97 2.95 -15.62
N MET A 178 14.15 3.14 -14.30
CA MET A 178 14.91 4.27 -13.76
C MET A 178 16.36 4.28 -14.23
N VAL A 179 17.02 3.11 -14.24
CA VAL A 179 18.41 2.98 -14.72
C VAL A 179 18.50 3.32 -16.19
N VAL A 180 17.62 2.75 -17.01
CA VAL A 180 17.61 2.99 -18.46
C VAL A 180 17.35 4.47 -18.80
N MET A 181 16.43 5.13 -18.06
CA MET A 181 16.22 6.57 -18.22
C MET A 181 17.49 7.37 -17.90
N ALA A 182 18.15 7.08 -16.79
CA ALA A 182 19.38 7.78 -16.42
C ALA A 182 20.48 7.60 -17.45
N GLU A 183 20.70 6.39 -17.97
CA GLU A 183 21.66 6.11 -19.04
C GLU A 183 21.33 6.88 -20.34
N GLY A 184 20.07 6.89 -20.76
CA GLY A 184 19.64 7.63 -21.96
C GLY A 184 19.91 9.13 -21.85
N TYR A 185 19.64 9.74 -20.68
CA TYR A 185 19.90 11.15 -20.45
C TYR A 185 21.40 11.47 -20.26
N ALA A 186 22.17 10.56 -19.67
CA ALA A 186 23.63 10.68 -19.63
C ALA A 186 24.24 10.66 -21.04
N PHE A 187 23.71 9.82 -21.94
CA PHE A 187 24.11 9.78 -23.33
C PHE A 187 23.78 11.11 -24.05
N ALA A 188 22.57 11.64 -23.88
CA ALA A 188 22.17 12.92 -24.46
C ALA A 188 23.07 14.08 -23.98
N ALA A 189 23.33 14.15 -22.66
CA ALA A 189 24.24 15.12 -22.07
C ALA A 189 25.65 15.05 -22.65
N LYS A 190 26.21 13.84 -22.79
CA LYS A 190 27.52 13.61 -23.38
C LYS A 190 27.57 13.98 -24.85
N ALA A 191 26.47 13.85 -25.59
CA ALA A 191 26.34 14.27 -26.98
C ALA A 191 26.13 15.78 -27.14
N GLY A 192 26.04 16.54 -26.02
CA GLY A 192 25.83 17.99 -26.04
C GLY A 192 24.41 18.43 -26.41
N ILE A 193 23.44 17.55 -26.28
CA ILE A 193 22.02 17.84 -26.59
C ILE A 193 21.34 18.37 -25.35
N ASP A 194 20.47 19.37 -25.51
CA ASP A 194 19.66 19.92 -24.43
C ASP A 194 18.71 18.86 -23.88
N LEU A 195 18.77 18.64 -22.57
CA LEU A 195 18.04 17.55 -21.89
C LEU A 195 16.54 17.84 -21.79
N GLN A 196 16.15 19.10 -21.66
CA GLN A 196 14.76 19.49 -21.63
C GLN A 196 14.10 19.28 -23.00
N THR A 197 14.76 19.69 -24.07
CA THR A 197 14.33 19.43 -25.45
C THR A 197 14.23 17.93 -25.73
N THR A 198 15.19 17.14 -25.24
CA THR A 198 15.16 15.68 -25.36
C THR A 198 13.92 15.10 -24.64
N PHE A 199 13.61 15.58 -23.43
CA PHE A 199 12.42 15.17 -22.69
C PHE A 199 11.14 15.47 -23.47
N GLU A 200 10.98 16.68 -23.96
CA GLU A 200 9.79 17.09 -24.71
C GLU A 200 9.59 16.28 -26.00
N ALA A 201 10.68 16.01 -26.71
CA ALA A 201 10.64 15.23 -27.95
C ALA A 201 10.30 13.75 -27.74
N THR A 202 10.68 13.17 -26.59
CA THR A 202 10.54 11.71 -26.35
C THR A 202 9.34 11.34 -25.48
N ARG A 203 8.81 12.28 -24.66
CA ARG A 203 7.73 11.98 -23.70
C ARG A 203 6.42 11.49 -24.35
N GLY A 204 6.14 11.93 -25.58
CA GLY A 204 4.96 11.49 -26.35
C GLY A 204 5.17 10.20 -27.13
N GLY A 205 6.40 9.66 -27.15
CA GLY A 205 6.73 8.44 -27.87
C GLY A 205 6.61 7.19 -27.01
N PHE A 206 7.12 6.08 -27.54
CA PHE A 206 7.05 4.76 -26.89
C PHE A 206 7.79 4.70 -25.53
N ALA A 207 8.83 5.52 -25.34
CA ALA A 207 9.56 5.63 -24.08
C ALA A 207 8.80 6.42 -23.00
N GLY A 208 7.79 7.20 -23.37
CA GLY A 208 7.02 8.02 -22.45
C GLY A 208 6.07 7.24 -21.55
N GLY A 209 5.53 7.92 -20.54
CA GLY A 209 4.56 7.36 -19.61
C GLY A 209 4.59 8.02 -18.23
N PRO A 210 3.67 7.65 -17.30
CA PRO A 210 3.56 8.32 -16.00
C PRO A 210 4.84 8.32 -15.16
N ALA A 211 5.62 7.22 -15.22
CA ALA A 211 6.91 7.14 -14.53
C ALA A 211 7.95 8.07 -15.19
N TYR A 212 7.98 8.12 -16.51
CA TYR A 212 8.85 9.01 -17.28
C TYR A 212 8.57 10.47 -16.95
N ASP A 213 7.32 10.90 -17.06
CA ASP A 213 6.88 12.27 -16.77
C ASP A 213 7.17 12.71 -15.33
N ASN A 214 7.13 11.78 -14.39
CA ASN A 214 7.40 12.07 -12.98
C ASN A 214 8.89 12.09 -12.63
N LYS A 215 9.70 11.28 -13.31
CA LYS A 215 11.09 11.02 -12.89
C LYS A 215 12.12 11.79 -13.71
N VAL A 216 11.93 11.90 -15.01
CA VAL A 216 12.90 12.60 -15.86
C VAL A 216 13.13 14.04 -15.45
N PRO A 217 12.12 14.87 -15.11
CA PRO A 217 12.34 16.24 -14.62
C PRO A 217 13.14 16.35 -13.32
N LYS A 218 13.46 15.23 -12.69
CA LYS A 218 14.31 15.17 -11.48
C LYS A 218 15.71 14.63 -11.77
N ILE A 219 15.92 14.15 -12.99
CA ILE A 219 17.21 13.63 -13.47
C ILE A 219 17.98 14.72 -14.21
N ILE A 220 17.27 15.58 -14.95
CA ILE A 220 17.80 16.66 -15.80
C ILE A 220 17.93 18.02 -15.02
#